data_a1f0077c302b8ba6c272ef222adb5991
#
_entry.id   a1f0077c302b8ba6c272ef222adb5991
#
_cell.length_a   1.000
_cell.length_b   1.000
_cell.length_c   1.000
_cell.angle_alpha   90.00
_cell.angle_beta   90.00
_cell.angle_gamma   90.00
#
_symmetry.space_group_name_H-M   'P 1'
#
loop_
_entity.id
_entity.type
_entity.pdbx_description
1 polymer ?
#
loop_
_entity_poly.entity_id
_entity_poly.type
_entity_poly.pdbx_seq_one_letter_code
_entity_poly.pdbx_strand_id
1 'polypeptide(L)'
;LAARKDIHRVHHPSLDRHPGRDVHARQADGPGAVVSFELADGPAAVAFLKAVRLPLVGVSLGGVETILSYPATMSHAAMPRPERLARGIGDGLVRLSAGLESFEDLAADLGAALDAAAR
;
A
#
# COMPACT_ATOMS: atom_id res chain seq x y z
N LEU A 1 9.26 -3.79 -0.06
CA LEU A 1 8.29 -3.71 1.03
C LEU A 1 8.29 -4.98 1.89
N ALA A 2 8.12 -6.17 1.32
CA ALA A 2 7.97 -7.42 2.07
C ALA A 2 9.20 -7.81 2.94
N ALA A 3 10.39 -7.30 2.63
CA ALA A 3 11.61 -7.55 3.41
C ALA A 3 11.83 -6.55 4.56
N ARG A 4 11.00 -5.52 4.68
CA ARG A 4 11.14 -4.49 5.72
C ARG A 4 10.49 -4.92 7.02
N LYS A 5 11.14 -4.65 8.14
CA LYS A 5 10.66 -5.01 9.49
C LYS A 5 9.60 -4.05 10.03
N ASP A 6 9.54 -2.83 9.49
CA ASP A 6 8.56 -1.78 9.82
C ASP A 6 7.26 -1.90 9.02
N ILE A 7 7.17 -2.87 8.10
CA ILE A 7 5.94 -3.25 7.40
C ILE A 7 5.38 -4.52 8.04
N HIS A 8 4.22 -4.40 8.65
CA HIS A 8 3.58 -5.52 9.36
C HIS A 8 3.08 -6.59 8.41
N ARG A 9 2.54 -6.17 7.26
CA ARG A 9 1.99 -7.08 6.26
C ARG A 9 2.02 -6.46 4.88
N VAL A 10 2.23 -7.30 3.86
CA VAL A 10 2.08 -6.94 2.45
C VAL A 10 1.04 -7.86 1.83
N HIS A 11 0.11 -7.27 1.09
CA HIS A 11 -0.93 -7.98 0.35
C HIS A 11 -0.65 -7.84 -1.13
N HIS A 12 -0.20 -8.92 -1.76
CA HIS A 12 0.03 -8.98 -3.20
C HIS A 12 -0.02 -10.43 -3.67
N PRO A 13 -0.65 -10.74 -4.80
CA PRO A 13 -0.87 -12.12 -5.24
C PRO A 13 0.43 -12.87 -5.65
N SER A 14 1.55 -12.17 -5.84
CA SER A 14 2.85 -12.83 -6.05
C SER A 14 3.46 -13.44 -4.79
N LEU A 15 2.96 -13.10 -3.61
CA LEU A 15 3.50 -13.61 -2.36
C LEU A 15 2.93 -15.00 -2.03
N ASP A 16 3.79 -15.92 -1.58
CA ASP A 16 3.40 -17.32 -1.27
C ASP A 16 2.29 -17.40 -0.22
N ARG A 17 2.22 -16.44 0.70
CA ARG A 17 1.22 -16.39 1.75
C ARG A 17 -0.10 -15.73 1.34
N HIS A 18 -0.23 -15.26 0.08
CA HIS A 18 -1.47 -14.61 -0.35
C HIS A 18 -2.57 -15.65 -0.55
N PRO A 19 -3.73 -15.53 0.14
CA PRO A 19 -4.78 -16.58 0.13
C PRO A 19 -5.40 -16.79 -1.27
N GLY A 20 -5.36 -15.80 -2.14
CA GLY A 20 -5.86 -15.87 -3.52
C GLY A 20 -4.81 -16.19 -4.58
N ARG A 21 -3.57 -16.55 -4.19
CA ARG A 21 -2.45 -16.74 -5.13
C ARG A 21 -2.77 -17.77 -6.22
N ASP A 22 -3.27 -18.93 -5.83
CA ASP A 22 -3.53 -20.02 -6.79
C ASP A 22 -4.69 -19.71 -7.74
N VAL A 23 -5.72 -19.01 -7.25
CA VAL A 23 -6.81 -18.53 -8.09
C VAL A 23 -6.29 -17.50 -9.08
N HIS A 24 -5.51 -16.53 -8.59
CA HIS A 24 -4.91 -15.50 -9.44
C HIS A 24 -4.02 -16.09 -10.53
N ALA A 25 -3.16 -17.04 -10.18
CA ALA A 25 -2.24 -17.70 -11.12
C ALA A 25 -2.96 -18.48 -12.25
N ARG A 26 -4.20 -18.92 -12.02
CA ARG A 26 -5.00 -19.57 -13.06
C ARG A 26 -5.75 -18.61 -13.96
N GLN A 27 -5.90 -17.34 -13.56
CA GLN A 27 -6.75 -16.36 -14.23
C GLN A 27 -6.00 -15.17 -14.82
N ALA A 28 -4.73 -14.99 -14.47
CA ALA A 28 -3.93 -13.84 -14.89
C ALA A 28 -2.52 -14.25 -15.28
N ASP A 29 -1.96 -13.57 -16.29
CA ASP A 29 -0.59 -13.81 -16.78
C ASP A 29 0.48 -13.13 -15.91
N GLY A 30 0.09 -12.27 -14.98
CA GLY A 30 1.01 -11.59 -14.07
C GLY A 30 0.31 -11.07 -12.81
N PRO A 31 1.08 -10.71 -11.77
CA PRO A 31 0.54 -10.40 -10.45
C PRO A 31 -0.11 -9.01 -10.35
N GLY A 32 0.00 -8.20 -11.39
CA GLY A 32 -0.54 -6.84 -11.42
C GLY A 32 0.33 -5.80 -10.71
N ALA A 33 -0.09 -4.55 -10.79
CA ALA A 33 0.66 -3.37 -10.32
C ALA A 33 0.10 -2.75 -9.03
N VAL A 34 -0.86 -3.41 -8.37
CA VAL A 34 -1.46 -2.91 -7.13
C VAL A 34 -0.98 -3.74 -5.95
N VAL A 35 -0.38 -3.10 -4.97
CA VAL A 35 0.05 -3.71 -3.72
C VAL A 35 -0.49 -2.93 -2.53
N SER A 36 -0.99 -3.62 -1.51
CA SER A 36 -1.34 -2.99 -0.24
C SER A 36 -0.38 -3.45 0.85
N PHE A 37 -0.11 -2.57 1.81
CA PHE A 37 0.75 -2.89 2.94
C PHE A 37 0.27 -2.19 4.21
N GLU A 38 0.64 -2.77 5.34
CA GLU A 38 0.22 -2.30 6.66
C GLU A 38 1.42 -1.77 7.44
N LEU A 39 1.37 -0.51 7.81
CA LEU A 39 2.24 0.13 8.79
C LEU A 39 1.72 -0.14 10.21
N ALA A 40 2.49 0.26 11.22
CA ALA A 40 2.16 -0.01 12.63
C ALA A 40 0.76 0.51 13.02
N ASP A 41 0.43 1.72 12.59
CA ASP A 41 -0.82 2.40 12.94
C ASP A 41 -1.14 3.55 11.97
N GLY A 42 -2.21 4.30 12.26
CA GLY A 42 -2.63 5.46 11.48
C GLY A 42 -1.62 6.62 11.49
N PRO A 43 -1.06 7.02 12.63
CA PRO A 43 0.02 8.00 12.69
C PRO A 43 1.20 7.66 11.77
N ALA A 44 1.69 6.41 11.78
CA ALA A 44 2.76 5.96 10.90
C ALA A 44 2.36 6.04 9.42
N ALA A 45 1.13 5.64 9.07
CA ALA A 45 0.61 5.77 7.70
C ALA A 45 0.57 7.22 7.24
N VAL A 46 0.09 8.13 8.09
CA VAL A 46 0.04 9.56 7.77
C VAL A 46 1.43 10.17 7.66
N ALA A 47 2.38 9.80 8.53
CA ALA A 47 3.77 10.25 8.46
C ALA A 47 4.44 9.79 7.16
N PHE A 48 4.26 8.53 6.78
CA PHE A 48 4.74 7.97 5.52
C PHE A 48 4.18 8.75 4.31
N LEU A 49 2.86 8.93 4.25
CA LEU A 49 2.20 9.63 3.14
C LEU A 49 2.61 11.10 3.00
N LYS A 50 3.00 11.75 4.10
CA LYS A 50 3.54 13.12 4.09
C LYS A 50 5.00 13.18 3.62
N ALA A 51 5.74 12.09 3.77
CA ALA A 51 7.17 12.04 3.48
C ALA A 51 7.48 11.65 2.03
N VAL A 52 6.59 10.96 1.33
CA VAL A 52 6.76 10.61 -0.09
C VAL A 52 6.81 11.85 -0.97
N ARG A 53 7.56 11.78 -2.05
CA ARG A 53 7.78 12.89 -2.99
C ARG A 53 7.39 12.53 -4.42
N LEU A 54 7.63 11.29 -4.81
CA LEU A 54 7.40 10.82 -6.18
C LEU A 54 5.94 10.37 -6.39
N PRO A 55 5.35 9.51 -5.54
CA PRO A 55 3.97 9.09 -5.69
C PRO A 55 2.97 10.21 -5.42
N LEU A 56 1.89 10.22 -6.15
CA LEU A 56 0.71 11.02 -5.82
C LEU A 56 -0.03 10.40 -4.64
N VAL A 57 -0.50 11.24 -3.72
CA VAL A 57 -1.36 10.78 -2.61
C VAL A 57 -2.81 11.13 -2.94
N GLY A 58 -3.65 10.13 -3.17
CA GLY A 58 -5.05 10.35 -3.57
C GLY A 58 -5.82 9.07 -3.85
N VAL A 59 -7.06 9.26 -4.28
CA VAL A 59 -7.95 8.17 -4.73
C VAL A 59 -7.72 7.99 -6.23
N SER A 60 -7.49 6.82 -6.66
CA SER A 60 -7.45 6.29 -8.03
C SER A 60 -6.50 5.10 -8.08
N LEU A 61 -6.37 4.47 -9.22
CA LEU A 61 -5.41 3.41 -9.49
C LEU A 61 -5.25 3.20 -11.00
N GLY A 62 -4.18 2.50 -11.39
CA GLY A 62 -4.00 2.07 -12.78
C GLY A 62 -3.59 3.18 -13.75
N GLY A 63 -3.17 4.33 -13.25
CA GLY A 63 -2.61 5.43 -14.06
C GLY A 63 -1.15 5.22 -14.40
N VAL A 64 -0.57 6.18 -15.14
CA VAL A 64 0.86 6.22 -15.48
C VAL A 64 1.71 6.70 -14.31
N GLU A 65 1.12 7.46 -13.38
CA GLU A 65 1.76 7.87 -12.13
C GLU A 65 1.51 6.85 -11.03
N THR A 66 2.49 6.67 -10.15
CA THR A 66 2.30 5.91 -8.91
C THR A 66 1.38 6.66 -7.97
N ILE A 67 0.32 5.98 -7.48
CA ILE A 67 -0.68 6.55 -6.58
C ILE A 67 -0.73 5.77 -5.27
N LEU A 68 -0.61 6.51 -4.16
CA LEU A 68 -0.81 6.01 -2.80
C LEU A 68 -2.19 6.43 -2.30
N SER A 69 -3.02 5.47 -1.93
CA SER A 69 -4.32 5.71 -1.32
C SER A 69 -4.32 5.28 0.14
N TYR A 70 -4.97 6.08 0.98
CA TYR A 70 -5.17 5.79 2.40
C TYR A 70 -6.65 5.49 2.66
N PRO A 71 -7.05 4.21 2.68
CA PRO A 71 -8.47 3.83 2.76
C PRO A 71 -9.20 4.41 3.97
N ALA A 72 -8.55 4.51 5.11
CA ALA A 72 -9.16 4.98 6.36
C ALA A 72 -9.74 6.40 6.26
N THR A 73 -9.13 7.28 5.47
CA THR A 73 -9.57 8.69 5.31
C THR A 73 -10.05 9.01 3.90
N MET A 74 -9.98 8.06 2.96
CA MET A 74 -10.38 8.24 1.57
C MET A 74 -11.59 7.35 1.24
N SER A 75 -11.38 6.21 0.62
CA SER A 75 -12.47 5.34 0.12
C SER A 75 -13.40 4.79 1.22
N HIS A 76 -12.97 4.70 2.46
CA HIS A 76 -13.72 4.18 3.59
C HIS A 76 -13.91 5.22 4.71
N ALA A 77 -13.73 6.50 4.41
CA ALA A 77 -13.85 7.58 5.41
C ALA A 77 -15.24 7.69 6.04
N ALA A 78 -16.30 7.38 5.28
CA ALA A 78 -17.67 7.41 5.77
C ALA A 78 -18.08 6.14 6.56
N MET A 79 -17.23 5.10 6.56
CA MET A 79 -17.52 3.86 7.27
C MET A 79 -17.11 3.98 8.75
N PRO A 80 -17.97 3.58 9.71
CA PRO A 80 -17.59 3.53 11.11
C PRO A 80 -16.33 2.68 11.32
N ARG A 81 -15.38 3.16 12.13
CA ARG A 81 -14.10 2.49 12.36
C ARG A 81 -14.24 1.00 12.76
N PRO A 82 -15.16 0.59 13.69
CA PRO A 82 -15.32 -0.82 14.02
C PRO A 82 -15.72 -1.68 12.82
N GLU A 83 -16.60 -1.19 11.96
CA GLU A 83 -17.01 -1.89 10.75
C GLU A 83 -15.85 -2.01 9.75
N ARG A 84 -15.07 -0.95 9.57
CA ARG A 84 -13.89 -0.93 8.71
C ARG A 84 -12.85 -1.93 9.17
N LEU A 85 -12.56 -2.00 10.46
CA LEU A 85 -11.64 -2.96 11.06
C LEU A 85 -12.13 -4.41 10.90
N ALA A 86 -13.44 -4.66 11.06
CA ALA A 86 -14.03 -5.98 10.86
C ALA A 86 -13.89 -6.48 9.41
N ARG A 87 -13.76 -5.57 8.46
CA ARG A 87 -13.47 -5.88 7.04
C ARG A 87 -11.98 -6.02 6.73
N GLY A 88 -11.10 -5.97 7.74
CA GLY A 88 -9.65 -6.09 7.58
C GLY A 88 -8.97 -4.81 7.06
N ILE A 89 -9.66 -3.67 7.08
CA ILE A 89 -9.10 -2.38 6.66
C ILE A 89 -8.61 -1.64 7.90
N GLY A 90 -7.37 -1.92 8.29
CA GLY A 90 -6.70 -1.34 9.47
C GLY A 90 -6.37 0.14 9.31
N ASP A 91 -6.04 0.79 10.43
CA ASP A 91 -5.64 2.20 10.43
C ASP A 91 -4.27 2.42 9.75
N GLY A 92 -3.41 1.41 9.72
CA GLY A 92 -2.10 1.46 9.06
C GLY A 92 -2.10 1.05 7.59
N LEU A 93 -3.26 0.69 7.00
CA LEU A 93 -3.33 0.17 5.64
C LEU A 93 -3.13 1.27 4.59
N VAL A 94 -2.18 1.06 3.69
CA VAL A 94 -1.92 1.89 2.51
C VAL A 94 -1.98 1.03 1.26
N ARG A 95 -2.58 1.54 0.19
CA ARG A 95 -2.58 0.91 -1.13
C ARG A 95 -1.70 1.71 -2.09
N LEU A 96 -0.80 1.02 -2.77
CA LEU A 96 0.02 1.55 -3.84
C LEU A 96 -0.42 0.97 -5.18
N SER A 97 -0.68 1.84 -6.16
CA SER A 97 -0.83 1.49 -7.57
C SER A 97 0.42 1.99 -8.30
N ALA A 98 1.29 1.06 -8.72
CA ALA A 98 2.54 1.42 -9.37
C ALA A 98 2.29 2.00 -10.77
N GLY A 99 2.97 3.09 -11.08
CA GLY A 99 3.00 3.75 -12.38
C GLY A 99 4.21 3.32 -13.22
N LEU A 100 4.67 4.23 -14.08
CA LEU A 100 5.75 4.00 -15.05
C LEU A 100 7.08 4.63 -14.63
N GLU A 101 7.18 5.12 -13.40
CA GLU A 101 8.42 5.70 -12.86
C GLU A 101 9.52 4.65 -12.78
N SER A 102 10.80 5.09 -12.76
CA SER A 102 11.93 4.21 -12.50
C SER A 102 11.73 3.44 -11.20
N PHE A 103 11.94 2.13 -11.24
CA PHE A 103 11.84 1.29 -10.05
C PHE A 103 12.82 1.73 -8.96
N GLU A 104 14.03 2.11 -9.35
CA GLU A 104 15.09 2.56 -8.45
C GLU A 104 14.68 3.84 -7.73
N ASP A 105 14.13 4.81 -8.45
CA ASP A 105 13.69 6.09 -7.89
C ASP A 105 12.49 5.89 -6.97
N LEU A 106 11.51 5.10 -7.40
CA LEU A 106 10.33 4.78 -6.58
C LEU A 106 10.71 4.02 -5.31
N ALA A 107 11.62 3.04 -5.41
CA ALA A 107 12.09 2.28 -4.27
C ALA A 107 12.87 3.14 -3.28
N ALA A 108 13.70 4.08 -3.78
CA ALA A 108 14.46 5.01 -2.95
C ALA A 108 13.54 5.99 -2.22
N ASP A 109 12.55 6.58 -2.91
CA ASP A 109 11.59 7.52 -2.31
C ASP A 109 10.73 6.85 -1.24
N LEU A 110 10.14 5.70 -1.56
CA LEU A 110 9.32 4.92 -0.61
C LEU A 110 10.17 4.46 0.59
N GLY A 111 11.42 4.04 0.36
CA GLY A 111 12.35 3.66 1.42
C GLY A 111 12.63 4.80 2.38
N ALA A 112 12.99 5.97 1.84
CA ALA A 112 13.25 7.17 2.64
C ALA A 112 12.01 7.64 3.43
N ALA A 113 10.82 7.56 2.82
CA ALA A 113 9.57 7.91 3.48
C ALA A 113 9.21 6.96 4.62
N LEU A 114 9.44 5.65 4.45
CA LEU A 114 9.26 4.66 5.51
C LEU A 114 10.25 4.87 6.66
N ASP A 115 11.52 5.16 6.36
CA ASP A 115 12.53 5.46 7.39
C ASP A 115 12.18 6.72 8.19
N ALA A 116 11.57 7.71 7.54
CA ALA A 116 11.09 8.92 8.21
C ALA A 116 9.87 8.65 9.11
N ALA A 117 8.97 7.77 8.68
CA ALA A 117 7.77 7.40 9.44
C ALA A 117 8.04 6.48 10.64
N ALA A 118 9.17 5.78 10.65
CA ALA A 118 9.58 4.87 11.73
C ALA A 118 10.27 5.58 12.91
N ARG A 119 10.47 6.90 12.83
CA ARG A 119 11.12 7.74 13.87
C ARG A 119 10.10 8.32 14.82
#